data_45616a2d6062a74077259f666f8d1bbb
#
_entry.id   45616a2d6062a74077259f666f8d1bbb
#
_cell.length_a   1.000
_cell.length_b   1.000
_cell.length_c   1.000
_cell.angle_alpha   90.00
_cell.angle_beta   90.00
_cell.angle_gamma   90.00
#
_symmetry.space_group_name_H-M   'P 1'
#
loop_
_entity.id
_entity.type
_entity.pdbx_description
1 polymer ?
#
loop_
_entity_poly.entity_id
_entity_poly.type
_entity_poly.pdbx_seq_one_letter_code
_entity_poly.pdbx_strand_id
1 'polypeptide(L)'
;MKFLFTVQGEGRGHFTQSLALASMLRKHGHEVVAVLVGKDDSRQIPRFYLDKINAPVFDFRSPNFTALYKQKRPNLVLSVIGNFSQSFIFRKSILFVKSKIEEYRPDAVVNFYEMV
;
A
#
# COMPACT_ATOMS: atom_id res chain seq x y z
N MET A 1 11.04 8.85 -16.51
CA MET A 1 11.32 7.97 -15.37
C MET A 1 10.10 7.08 -15.11
N LYS A 2 10.33 5.90 -14.59
CA LYS A 2 9.28 4.97 -14.21
C LYS A 2 9.06 5.00 -12.70
N PHE A 3 7.83 5.21 -12.27
CA PHE A 3 7.47 5.31 -10.85
C PHE A 3 6.56 4.16 -10.46
N LEU A 4 6.83 3.58 -9.31
CA LEU A 4 5.95 2.64 -8.64
C LEU A 4 5.38 3.32 -7.39
N PHE A 5 4.08 3.22 -7.19
CA PHE A 5 3.40 3.80 -6.02
C PHE A 5 3.05 2.70 -5.03
N THR A 6 3.27 2.99 -3.75
CA THR A 6 2.68 2.22 -2.64
C THR A 6 1.71 3.13 -1.92
N VAL A 7 0.47 2.68 -1.76
CA VAL A 7 -0.63 3.50 -1.23
C VAL A 7 -1.31 2.77 -0.09
N GLN A 8 -1.47 3.44 1.04
CA GLN A 8 -2.26 2.92 2.13
C GLN A 8 -3.75 3.00 1.79
N GLY A 9 -4.44 1.85 1.82
CA GLY A 9 -5.83 1.72 1.43
C GLY A 9 -6.87 2.04 2.50
N GLU A 10 -6.48 2.62 3.62
CA GLU A 10 -7.36 2.88 4.77
C GLU A 10 -8.04 4.26 4.73
N GLY A 11 -7.99 4.97 3.65
CA GLY A 11 -8.63 6.26 3.52
C GLY A 11 -8.66 6.72 2.08
N ARG A 12 -9.59 7.63 1.76
CA ARG A 12 -9.71 8.16 0.40
C ARG A 12 -8.64 9.20 0.08
N GLY A 13 -8.06 9.86 1.11
CA GLY A 13 -7.08 10.93 0.92
C GLY A 13 -5.82 10.48 0.20
N HIS A 14 -5.30 9.31 0.55
CA HIS A 14 -4.09 8.78 -0.09
C HIS A 14 -4.33 8.41 -1.56
N PHE A 15 -5.50 7.89 -1.88
CA PHE A 15 -5.88 7.63 -3.27
C PHE A 15 -5.93 8.92 -4.09
N THR A 16 -6.54 9.96 -3.54
CA THR A 16 -6.65 11.26 -4.21
C THR A 16 -5.28 11.90 -4.44
N GLN A 17 -4.40 11.85 -3.43
CA GLN A 17 -3.04 12.35 -3.53
C GLN A 17 -2.24 11.62 -4.61
N SER A 18 -2.34 10.30 -4.64
CA SER A 18 -1.62 9.50 -5.64
C SER A 18 -2.13 9.76 -7.06
N LEU A 19 -3.44 9.97 -7.25
CA LEU A 19 -4.00 10.37 -8.55
C LEU A 19 -3.46 11.73 -9.01
N ALA A 20 -3.39 12.70 -8.11
CA ALA A 20 -2.86 14.03 -8.41
C ALA A 20 -1.39 13.96 -8.84
N LEU A 21 -0.58 13.23 -8.09
CA LEU A 21 0.83 13.06 -8.43
C LEU A 21 1.01 12.31 -9.74
N ALA A 22 0.24 11.25 -9.99
CA ALA A 22 0.29 10.50 -11.25
C ALA A 22 -0.01 11.40 -12.44
N SER A 23 -1.01 12.28 -12.33
CA SER A 23 -1.35 13.25 -13.36
C SER A 23 -0.19 14.22 -13.62
N MET A 24 0.42 14.75 -12.58
CA MET A 24 1.58 15.65 -12.69
C MET A 24 2.77 14.97 -13.35
N LEU A 25 3.08 13.74 -12.96
CA LEU A 25 4.19 12.98 -13.53
C LEU A 25 3.99 12.72 -15.02
N ARG A 26 2.78 12.37 -15.43
CA ARG A 26 2.46 12.13 -16.84
C ARG A 26 2.60 13.39 -17.68
N LYS A 27 2.22 14.55 -17.13
CA LYS A 27 2.42 15.85 -17.81
C LYS A 27 3.89 16.15 -18.08
N HIS A 28 4.78 15.64 -17.26
CA HIS A 28 6.23 15.84 -17.41
C HIS A 28 6.93 14.67 -18.12
N GLY A 29 6.19 13.79 -18.76
CA GLY A 29 6.74 12.70 -19.54
C GLY A 29 7.18 11.48 -18.73
N HIS A 30 6.75 11.38 -17.47
CA HIS A 30 7.03 10.22 -16.62
C HIS A 30 5.89 9.20 -16.66
N GLU A 31 6.19 7.98 -16.24
CA GLU A 31 5.25 6.88 -16.26
C GLU A 31 5.05 6.31 -14.85
N VAL A 32 3.80 6.03 -14.49
CA VAL A 32 3.47 5.23 -13.31
C VAL A 32 3.27 3.80 -13.77
N VAL A 33 4.21 2.92 -13.44
CA VAL A 33 4.23 1.55 -13.98
C VAL A 33 3.34 0.59 -13.21
N ALA A 34 3.14 0.82 -11.92
CA ALA A 34 2.29 0.01 -11.07
C ALA A 34 1.91 0.75 -9.79
N VAL A 35 0.80 0.35 -9.19
CA VAL A 35 0.35 0.83 -7.89
C VAL A 35 0.10 -0.37 -6.99
N LEU A 36 0.72 -0.37 -5.82
CA LEU A 36 0.53 -1.39 -4.80
C LEU A 36 -0.28 -0.79 -3.65
N VAL A 37 -1.45 -1.37 -3.36
CA VAL A 37 -2.35 -0.87 -2.31
C VAL A 37 -2.31 -1.81 -1.13
N GLY A 38 -1.82 -1.31 0.00
CA GLY A 38 -1.86 -2.01 1.28
C GLY A 38 -3.20 -1.79 1.96
N LYS A 39 -3.97 -2.83 2.14
CA LYS A 39 -5.29 -2.78 2.79
C LYS A 39 -5.58 -4.05 3.55
N ASP A 40 -6.57 -4.02 4.43
CA ASP A 40 -7.13 -5.23 5.00
C ASP A 40 -8.22 -5.83 4.07
N ASP A 41 -8.61 -7.07 4.34
CA ASP A 41 -9.56 -7.79 3.47
C ASP A 41 -10.98 -7.20 3.49
N SER A 42 -11.31 -6.40 4.51
CA SER A 42 -12.63 -5.78 4.65
C SER A 42 -12.82 -4.54 3.77
N ARG A 43 -11.74 -3.98 3.24
CA ARG A 43 -11.80 -2.76 2.46
C ARG A 43 -11.61 -3.02 0.97
N GLN A 44 -12.31 -2.26 0.17
CA GLN A 44 -12.20 -2.33 -1.28
C GLN A 44 -11.53 -1.07 -1.82
N ILE A 45 -10.73 -1.22 -2.88
CA ILE A 45 -10.17 -0.10 -3.60
C ILE A 45 -11.32 0.65 -4.29
N PRO A 46 -11.43 1.98 -4.12
CA PRO A 46 -12.50 2.74 -4.76
C PRO A 46 -12.48 2.60 -6.28
N ARG A 47 -13.64 2.40 -6.87
CA ARG A 47 -13.76 2.21 -8.32
C ARG A 47 -13.26 3.43 -9.10
N PHE A 48 -13.50 4.64 -8.60
CA PHE A 48 -13.01 5.85 -9.26
C PHE A 48 -11.48 5.86 -9.40
N TYR A 49 -10.79 5.27 -8.42
CA TYR A 49 -9.34 5.17 -8.45
C TYR A 49 -8.87 4.24 -9.56
N LEU A 50 -9.47 3.05 -9.63
CA LEU A 50 -9.16 2.07 -10.67
C LEU A 50 -9.40 2.64 -12.08
N ASP A 51 -10.45 3.45 -12.24
CA ASP A 51 -10.81 4.05 -13.52
C ASP A 51 -9.85 5.17 -13.93
N LYS A 52 -9.29 5.91 -12.98
CA LYS A 52 -8.50 7.12 -13.26
C LYS A 52 -6.99 6.94 -13.21
N ILE A 53 -6.50 5.95 -12.46
CA ILE A 53 -5.04 5.81 -12.26
C ILE A 53 -4.31 5.38 -13.54
N ASN A 54 -4.98 4.65 -14.41
CA ASN A 54 -4.45 4.17 -15.69
C ASN A 54 -3.10 3.45 -15.56
N ALA A 55 -3.01 2.58 -14.57
CA ALA A 55 -1.84 1.74 -14.29
C ALA A 55 -2.32 0.44 -13.63
N PRO A 56 -1.56 -0.66 -13.73
CA PRO A 56 -1.89 -1.88 -12.99
C PRO A 56 -1.93 -1.61 -11.49
N VAL A 57 -3.00 -2.07 -10.83
CA VAL A 57 -3.21 -1.91 -9.40
C VAL A 57 -3.24 -3.30 -8.77
N PHE A 58 -2.38 -3.50 -7.78
CA PHE A 58 -2.31 -4.74 -7.01
C PHE A 58 -2.58 -4.42 -5.55
N ASP A 59 -3.36 -5.25 -4.88
CA ASP A 59 -3.57 -5.15 -3.45
C ASP A 59 -2.76 -6.20 -2.70
N PHE A 60 -2.36 -5.86 -1.50
CA PHE A 60 -1.70 -6.76 -0.57
C PHE A 60 -2.16 -6.47 0.85
N ARG A 61 -2.02 -7.45 1.72
CA ARG A 61 -2.41 -7.28 3.11
C ARG A 61 -1.32 -6.52 3.86
N SER A 62 -1.66 -5.30 4.27
CA SER A 62 -0.78 -4.47 5.08
C SER A 62 -0.94 -4.79 6.56
N PRO A 63 0.16 -4.80 7.35
CA PRO A 63 0.04 -4.96 8.79
C PRO A 63 -0.73 -3.77 9.39
N ASN A 64 -1.83 -4.09 10.08
CA ASN A 64 -2.69 -3.07 10.68
C ASN A 64 -2.33 -2.88 12.16
N PHE A 65 -1.44 -1.95 12.43
CA PHE A 65 -1.04 -1.62 13.81
C PHE A 65 -2.12 -0.86 14.59
N THR A 66 -3.09 -0.25 13.89
CA THR A 66 -4.16 0.51 14.54
C THR A 66 -5.14 -0.38 15.31
N ALA A 67 -5.32 -1.63 14.89
CA ALA A 67 -6.18 -2.58 15.59
C ALA A 67 -5.67 -2.91 17.01
N LEU A 68 -4.34 -2.89 17.20
CA LEU A 68 -3.72 -3.11 18.52
C LEU A 68 -3.87 -1.90 19.45
N TYR A 69 -4.00 -0.71 18.89
CA TYR A 69 -4.12 0.54 19.66
C TYR A 69 -5.54 0.77 20.22
N LYS A 70 -6.55 0.13 19.64
CA LYS A 70 -7.95 0.26 20.08
C LYS A 70 -8.33 -0.65 21.25
N GLN A 71 -7.48 -1.58 21.65
CA GLN A 71 -7.72 -2.42 22.80
C GLN A 71 -7.29 -1.68 24.08
N LYS A 72 -8.27 -1.27 24.87
CA LYS A 72 -8.08 -0.51 26.14
C LYS A 72 -7.35 -1.29 27.24
N ARG A 73 -7.10 -2.59 27.09
CA ARG A 73 -6.32 -3.42 28.00
C ARG A 73 -5.48 -4.40 27.20
N PRO A 74 -4.15 -4.18 27.09
CA PRO A 74 -3.28 -5.15 26.45
C PRO A 74 -3.18 -6.41 27.33
N ASN A 75 -3.76 -7.50 26.86
CA ASN A 75 -3.42 -8.81 27.38
C ASN A 75 -2.05 -9.17 26.78
N LEU A 76 -1.03 -9.34 27.63
CA LEU A 76 0.34 -9.63 27.22
C LEU A 76 0.44 -10.83 26.29
N VAL A 77 -0.35 -11.89 26.54
CA VAL A 77 -0.36 -13.11 25.72
C VAL A 77 -0.96 -12.82 24.34
N LEU A 78 -2.07 -12.08 24.27
CA LEU A 78 -2.69 -11.69 23.00
C LEU A 78 -1.83 -10.70 22.23
N SER A 79 -1.10 -9.81 22.92
CA SER A 79 -0.16 -8.90 22.28
C SER A 79 1.01 -9.63 21.63
N VAL A 80 1.56 -10.64 22.31
CA VAL A 80 2.65 -11.46 21.76
C VAL A 80 2.18 -12.26 20.54
N ILE A 81 1.02 -12.91 20.63
CA ILE A 81 0.42 -13.64 19.52
C ILE A 81 0.06 -12.69 18.37
N GLY A 82 -0.52 -11.53 18.67
CA GLY A 82 -0.85 -10.50 17.69
C GLY A 82 0.39 -9.97 16.98
N ASN A 83 1.46 -9.68 17.71
CA ASN A 83 2.73 -9.25 17.14
C ASN A 83 3.40 -10.32 16.28
N PHE A 84 3.27 -11.58 16.66
CA PHE A 84 3.79 -12.70 15.89
C PHE A 84 3.06 -12.85 14.55
N SER A 85 1.74 -12.75 14.57
CA SER A 85 0.91 -12.79 13.37
C SER A 85 1.15 -11.56 12.48
N GLN A 86 1.32 -10.37 13.05
CA GLN A 86 1.63 -9.14 12.31
C GLN A 86 3.03 -9.18 11.70
N SER A 87 4.03 -9.75 12.36
CA SER A 87 5.36 -9.90 11.79
C SER A 87 5.36 -10.84 10.58
N PHE A 88 4.55 -11.88 10.60
CA PHE A 88 4.38 -12.80 9.47
C PHE A 88 3.73 -12.10 8.27
N ILE A 89 2.68 -11.32 8.51
CA ILE A 89 2.02 -10.50 7.48
C ILE A 89 2.99 -9.47 6.92
N PHE A 90 3.76 -8.80 7.76
CA PHE A 90 4.76 -7.81 7.37
C PHE A 90 5.83 -8.42 6.46
N ARG A 91 6.36 -9.59 6.83
CA ARG A 91 7.33 -10.31 6.01
C ARG A 91 6.77 -10.69 4.64
N LYS A 92 5.54 -11.19 4.62
CA LYS A 92 4.84 -11.54 3.38
C LYS A 92 4.64 -10.33 2.48
N SER A 93 4.27 -9.19 3.07
CA SER A 93 4.08 -7.92 2.36
C SER A 93 5.37 -7.38 1.76
N ILE A 94 6.47 -7.45 2.51
CA ILE A 94 7.79 -7.03 2.02
C ILE A 94 8.20 -7.88 0.82
N LEU A 95 8.02 -9.20 0.88
CA LEU A 95 8.35 -10.10 -0.23
C LEU A 95 7.49 -9.80 -1.47
N PHE A 96 6.22 -9.48 -1.28
CA PHE A 96 5.32 -9.09 -2.36
C PHE A 96 5.78 -7.78 -3.03
N VAL A 97 6.04 -6.74 -2.25
CA VAL A 97 6.51 -5.45 -2.76
C VAL A 97 7.84 -5.62 -3.48
N LYS A 98 8.76 -6.38 -2.91
CA LYS A 98 10.05 -6.68 -3.52
C LYS A 98 9.88 -7.37 -4.88
N SER A 99 8.99 -8.36 -4.98
CA SER A 99 8.73 -9.06 -6.23
C SER A 99 8.19 -8.13 -7.32
N LYS A 100 7.33 -7.18 -6.95
CA LYS A 100 6.79 -6.18 -7.88
C LYS A 100 7.82 -5.16 -8.32
N ILE A 101 8.72 -4.73 -7.43
CA ILE A 101 9.84 -3.87 -7.78
C ILE A 101 10.75 -4.57 -8.78
N GLU A 102 11.05 -5.84 -8.59
CA GLU A 102 11.87 -6.63 -9.52
C GLU A 102 11.17 -6.83 -10.86
N GLU A 103 9.85 -7.02 -10.86
CA GLU A 103 9.05 -7.21 -12.08
C GLU A 103 8.98 -5.95 -12.93
N TYR A 104 8.65 -4.81 -12.32
CA TYR A 104 8.43 -3.55 -13.04
C TYR A 104 9.67 -2.69 -13.19
N ARG A 105 10.70 -2.90 -12.40
CA ARG A 105 11.98 -2.16 -12.42
C ARG A 105 11.78 -0.64 -12.45
N PRO A 106 11.09 -0.06 -11.46
CA PRO A 106 10.90 1.37 -11.42
C PRO A 106 12.20 2.10 -11.11
N ASP A 107 12.31 3.34 -11.57
CA ASP A 107 13.42 4.22 -11.22
C ASP A 107 13.25 4.78 -9.81
N ALA A 108 12.02 4.94 -9.34
CA ALA A 108 11.71 5.42 -8.01
C ALA A 108 10.42 4.80 -7.47
N VAL A 109 10.33 4.70 -6.16
CA VAL A 109 9.11 4.27 -5.45
C VAL A 109 8.61 5.45 -4.63
N VAL A 110 7.33 5.80 -4.79
CA VAL A 110 6.68 6.83 -4.00
C VAL A 110 5.70 6.17 -3.03
N ASN A 111 5.89 6.46 -1.76
CA ASN A 111 5.11 5.86 -0.69
C ASN A 111 4.09 6.86 -0.13
N PHE A 112 2.80 6.51 -0.23
CA PHE A 112 1.71 7.27 0.36
C PHE A 112 1.26 6.63 1.67
N TYR A 113 2.08 6.80 2.70
CA TYR A 113 1.86 6.33 4.08
C TYR A 113 1.71 4.81 4.24
N GLU A 114 2.15 4.02 3.28
CA GLU A 114 2.22 2.57 3.47
C GLU A 114 3.44 2.20 4.32
N MET A 115 3.29 1.25 5.23
CA MET A 115 4.33 0.88 6.19
C MET A 115 5.33 -0.15 5.66
N VAL A 116 5.10 -0.66 4.46
CA VAL A 116 5.96 -1.69 3.84
C VAL A 116 6.96 -1.09 2.81
#